data_65fbb091de6f593376daf1b0247612fc
#
_entry.id   65fbb091de6f593376daf1b0247612fc
#
_cell.length_a   1.000
_cell.length_b   1.000
_cell.length_c   1.000
_cell.angle_alpha   90.00
_cell.angle_beta   90.00
_cell.angle_gamma   90.00
#
_symmetry.space_group_name_H-M   'P 1'
#
loop_
_entity.id
_entity.type
_entity.pdbx_description
1 polymer ?
#
loop_
_entity_poly.entity_id
_entity_poly.type
_entity_poly.pdbx_seq_one_letter_code
_entity_poly.pdbx_strand_id
1 'polypeptide(L)'
;MKALWIKIVLLAVALPGVWGNVAAQVTISADFDTGSIGSVRRIDSVRMLHAAKNSLEVMSFGIRSRIDPLNPVDTALLPSSRWFHFRLEGVKGKLMFLRIPNTEMVRPFYSYDGEEYLRFDAGECSLPQTVYKYFLHDTVYVAYFLPYSHARHKAKADEWACSPFVRRQRIGRSGEGRPIEMLILTDATVPDSLKRRVWIHSRVHTSEAPAAWYLEAMIDEL
;
A
#
# COMPACT_ATOMS: atom_id res chain seq x y z
N MET A 1 -18.57 -79.12 -10.92
CA MET A 1 -18.71 -78.03 -9.99
C MET A 1 -18.38 -76.71 -10.76
N LYS A 2 -19.41 -75.92 -11.12
CA LYS A 2 -19.23 -74.64 -11.87
C LYS A 2 -19.32 -73.55 -10.85
N ALA A 3 -18.22 -72.78 -10.70
CA ALA A 3 -18.15 -71.60 -9.82
C ALA A 3 -18.89 -70.44 -10.46
N LEU A 4 -19.88 -69.90 -9.74
CA LEU A 4 -20.69 -68.77 -10.13
C LEU A 4 -19.98 -67.47 -9.69
N TRP A 5 -19.46 -66.71 -10.66
CA TRP A 5 -18.89 -65.41 -10.36
C TRP A 5 -20.01 -64.37 -10.34
N ILE A 6 -20.30 -63.80 -9.15
CA ILE A 6 -21.20 -62.68 -8.97
C ILE A 6 -20.40 -61.42 -9.24
N LYS A 7 -20.70 -60.69 -10.33
CA LYS A 7 -20.19 -59.37 -10.61
C LYS A 7 -21.04 -58.36 -9.83
N ILE A 8 -20.46 -57.80 -8.76
CA ILE A 8 -21.04 -56.62 -8.09
C ILE A 8 -20.74 -55.39 -8.92
N VAL A 9 -21.79 -54.80 -9.54
CA VAL A 9 -21.72 -53.53 -10.21
C VAL A 9 -21.98 -52.43 -9.13
N LEU A 10 -20.93 -51.75 -8.70
CA LEU A 10 -21.07 -50.58 -7.86
C LEU A 10 -21.55 -49.42 -8.74
N LEU A 11 -22.82 -49.08 -8.59
CA LEU A 11 -23.41 -47.87 -9.19
C LEU A 11 -22.98 -46.67 -8.32
N ALA A 12 -21.96 -45.91 -8.74
CA ALA A 12 -21.60 -44.64 -8.13
C ALA A 12 -22.66 -43.62 -8.47
N VAL A 13 -23.60 -43.38 -7.59
CA VAL A 13 -24.52 -42.23 -7.67
C VAL A 13 -23.69 -40.96 -7.32
N ALA A 14 -23.31 -40.21 -8.33
CA ALA A 14 -22.75 -38.90 -8.12
C ALA A 14 -23.86 -37.99 -7.60
N LEU A 15 -23.88 -37.76 -6.30
CA LEU A 15 -24.68 -36.68 -5.71
C LEU A 15 -24.18 -35.36 -6.29
N PRO A 16 -25.07 -34.46 -6.81
CA PRO A 16 -24.64 -33.14 -7.21
C PRO A 16 -24.07 -32.45 -5.98
N GLY A 17 -22.76 -32.21 -6.00
CA GLY A 17 -22.08 -31.46 -4.96
C GLY A 17 -22.77 -30.12 -4.81
N VAL A 18 -23.25 -29.84 -3.60
CA VAL A 18 -23.63 -28.48 -3.20
C VAL A 18 -22.34 -27.66 -3.27
N TRP A 19 -22.11 -26.99 -4.39
CA TRP A 19 -21.09 -25.95 -4.50
C TRP A 19 -21.59 -24.78 -3.65
N GLY A 20 -21.37 -24.88 -2.33
CA GLY A 20 -21.50 -23.73 -1.46
C GLY A 20 -20.52 -22.71 -1.98
N ASN A 21 -21.00 -21.51 -2.34
CA ASN A 21 -20.16 -20.35 -2.57
C ASN A 21 -19.31 -20.17 -1.31
N VAL A 22 -18.07 -20.64 -1.36
CA VAL A 22 -17.08 -20.26 -0.36
C VAL A 22 -16.91 -18.75 -0.56
N ALA A 23 -17.54 -17.95 0.29
CA ALA A 23 -17.35 -16.52 0.28
C ALA A 23 -15.84 -16.27 0.33
N ALA A 24 -15.32 -15.56 -0.68
CA ALA A 24 -13.90 -15.30 -0.78
C ALA A 24 -13.42 -14.69 0.54
N GLN A 25 -12.45 -15.36 1.15
CA GLN A 25 -11.86 -14.91 2.41
C GLN A 25 -11.14 -13.59 2.14
N VAL A 26 -11.43 -12.55 2.92
CA VAL A 26 -10.70 -11.29 2.83
C VAL A 26 -9.25 -11.50 3.25
N THR A 27 -8.33 -11.13 2.38
CA THR A 27 -6.89 -11.12 2.65
C THR A 27 -6.37 -9.70 2.70
N ILE A 28 -5.33 -9.48 3.51
CA ILE A 28 -4.66 -8.19 3.65
C ILE A 28 -3.16 -8.46 3.53
N SER A 29 -2.51 -7.85 2.55
CA SER A 29 -1.09 -8.03 2.26
C SER A 29 -0.40 -6.70 1.98
N ALA A 30 0.93 -6.68 2.13
CA ALA A 30 1.79 -5.54 1.79
C ALA A 30 3.02 -6.01 0.99
N ASP A 31 2.91 -7.14 0.30
CA ASP A 31 3.98 -7.73 -0.50
C ASP A 31 3.99 -7.11 -1.91
N PHE A 32 4.37 -5.84 -1.98
CA PHE A 32 4.57 -5.07 -3.21
C PHE A 32 5.43 -3.83 -2.92
N ASP A 33 5.90 -3.16 -3.97
CA ASP A 33 6.67 -1.92 -3.82
C ASP A 33 5.85 -0.87 -3.05
N THR A 34 6.46 -0.13 -2.13
CA THR A 34 5.82 0.77 -1.15
C THR A 34 4.93 0.10 -0.09
N GLY A 35 4.67 -1.21 -0.18
CA GLY A 35 3.89 -1.96 0.78
C GLY A 35 4.51 -1.93 2.19
N SER A 36 3.68 -1.67 3.20
CA SER A 36 4.12 -1.65 4.60
C SER A 36 2.94 -1.89 5.52
N ILE A 37 3.06 -2.93 6.32
CA ILE A 37 2.10 -3.31 7.35
C ILE A 37 2.85 -3.99 8.50
N GLY A 38 2.47 -3.74 9.72
CA GLY A 38 3.06 -4.39 10.89
C GLY A 38 2.30 -5.67 11.24
N SER A 39 1.06 -5.54 11.65
CA SER A 39 0.21 -6.69 11.98
C SER A 39 -1.24 -6.45 11.61
N VAL A 40 -1.94 -7.55 11.34
CA VAL A 40 -3.37 -7.56 11.02
C VAL A 40 -4.08 -8.49 11.98
N ARG A 41 -5.19 -8.03 12.55
CA ARG A 41 -6.09 -8.85 13.35
C ARG A 41 -7.53 -8.61 12.88
N ARG A 42 -8.22 -9.68 12.50
CA ARG A 42 -9.67 -9.62 12.31
C ARG A 42 -10.32 -9.41 13.68
N ILE A 43 -11.17 -8.40 13.79
CA ILE A 43 -11.87 -8.06 15.02
C ILE A 43 -13.23 -8.74 15.02
N ASP A 44 -14.00 -8.53 13.94
CA ASP A 44 -15.36 -9.02 13.83
C ASP A 44 -15.79 -9.23 12.38
N SER A 45 -16.86 -10.00 12.18
CA SER A 45 -17.61 -10.07 10.94
C SER A 45 -19.07 -10.32 11.26
N VAL A 46 -19.93 -9.45 10.75
CA VAL A 46 -21.37 -9.55 10.92
C VAL A 46 -22.04 -9.56 9.55
N ARG A 47 -22.98 -10.47 9.37
CA ARG A 47 -23.86 -10.46 8.21
C ARG A 47 -25.17 -9.77 8.61
N MET A 48 -25.42 -8.60 8.08
CA MET A 48 -26.66 -7.86 8.32
C MET A 48 -27.67 -8.20 7.23
N LEU A 49 -28.86 -8.64 7.63
CA LEU A 49 -29.97 -8.84 6.71
C LEU A 49 -30.66 -7.49 6.46
N HIS A 50 -30.69 -7.05 5.24
CA HIS A 50 -31.46 -5.88 4.83
C HIS A 50 -32.88 -6.29 4.44
N ALA A 51 -33.84 -5.40 4.65
CA ALA A 51 -35.28 -5.65 4.40
C ALA A 51 -35.62 -6.10 2.96
N ALA A 52 -34.72 -5.90 2.00
CA ALA A 52 -34.83 -6.32 0.60
C ALA A 52 -34.25 -7.70 0.29
N LYS A 53 -34.07 -8.56 1.29
CA LYS A 53 -33.44 -9.91 1.19
C LYS A 53 -31.96 -9.90 0.75
N ASN A 54 -31.31 -8.75 0.64
CA ASN A 54 -29.88 -8.65 0.38
C ASN A 54 -29.13 -8.65 1.70
N SER A 55 -28.16 -9.53 1.85
CA SER A 55 -27.29 -9.54 3.02
C SER A 55 -26.08 -8.62 2.77
N LEU A 56 -25.85 -7.68 3.68
CA LEU A 56 -24.62 -6.90 3.72
C LEU A 56 -23.63 -7.59 4.66
N GLU A 57 -22.48 -7.94 4.14
CA GLU A 57 -21.37 -8.44 4.96
C GLU A 57 -20.53 -7.26 5.46
N VAL A 58 -20.43 -7.16 6.77
CA VAL A 58 -19.64 -6.13 7.47
C VAL A 58 -18.45 -6.81 8.11
N MET A 59 -17.23 -6.33 7.82
CA MET A 59 -16.01 -6.89 8.36
C MET A 59 -15.15 -5.82 9.01
N SER A 60 -14.58 -6.14 10.17
CA SER A 60 -13.77 -5.22 10.95
C SER A 60 -12.37 -5.79 11.20
N PHE A 61 -11.35 -4.99 10.89
CA PHE A 61 -9.95 -5.33 11.08
C PHE A 61 -9.21 -4.26 11.88
N GLY A 62 -8.42 -4.73 12.85
CA GLY A 62 -7.37 -3.93 13.50
C GLY A 62 -6.06 -4.13 12.74
N ILE A 63 -5.51 -3.05 12.24
CA ILE A 63 -4.28 -3.03 11.46
C ILE A 63 -3.29 -2.15 12.20
N ARG A 64 -2.06 -2.63 12.39
CA ARG A 64 -0.98 -1.79 12.88
C ARG A 64 -0.02 -1.49 11.75
N SER A 65 0.37 -0.24 11.59
CA SER A 65 1.49 0.10 10.72
C SER A 65 2.79 -0.45 11.31
N ARG A 66 3.73 -0.72 10.43
CA ARG A 66 5.08 -1.14 10.83
C ARG A 66 5.76 0.01 11.57
N ILE A 67 6.46 -0.33 12.64
CA ILE A 67 7.30 0.61 13.38
C ILE A 67 8.69 0.59 12.72
N ASP A 68 9.24 1.77 12.44
CA ASP A 68 10.59 1.89 11.90
C ASP A 68 11.63 1.37 12.90
N PRO A 69 12.81 0.91 12.45
CA PRO A 69 13.89 0.55 13.34
C PRO A 69 14.32 1.73 14.24
N LEU A 70 14.82 1.42 15.41
CA LEU A 70 15.45 2.43 16.26
C LEU A 70 16.63 3.09 15.51
N ASN A 71 16.77 4.40 15.73
CA ASN A 71 17.95 5.10 15.22
C ASN A 71 19.20 4.58 15.97
N PRO A 72 20.19 4.01 15.25
CA PRO A 72 21.38 3.45 15.90
C PRO A 72 22.32 4.51 16.50
N VAL A 73 22.19 5.77 16.05
CA VAL A 73 23.03 6.89 16.51
C VAL A 73 22.38 7.64 17.67
N ASP A 74 21.06 7.75 17.66
CA ASP A 74 20.30 8.44 18.71
C ASP A 74 19.06 7.61 19.10
N THR A 75 19.21 6.81 20.12
CA THR A 75 18.15 5.93 20.64
C THR A 75 17.04 6.68 21.41
N ALA A 76 17.23 7.99 21.69
CA ALA A 76 16.19 8.83 22.30
C ALA A 76 15.12 9.24 21.27
N LEU A 77 15.44 9.19 19.98
CA LEU A 77 14.47 9.40 18.92
C LEU A 77 13.57 8.18 18.77
N LEU A 78 12.30 8.36 19.15
CA LEU A 78 11.31 7.29 19.02
C LEU A 78 11.05 6.96 17.56
N PRO A 79 10.98 5.65 17.21
CA PRO A 79 10.72 5.24 15.85
C PRO A 79 9.30 5.63 15.39
N SER A 80 9.17 5.99 14.13
CA SER A 80 7.90 6.34 13.51
C SER A 80 7.08 5.10 13.16
N SER A 81 5.75 5.22 13.28
CA SER A 81 4.79 4.18 12.84
C SER A 81 3.74 4.73 11.86
N ARG A 82 4.02 5.87 11.23
CA ARG A 82 3.03 6.60 10.44
C ARG A 82 2.73 5.95 9.10
N TRP A 83 3.73 5.36 8.42
CA TRP A 83 3.53 4.82 7.08
C TRP A 83 2.81 3.48 7.11
N PHE A 84 1.74 3.38 6.33
CA PHE A 84 1.15 2.12 5.91
C PHE A 84 0.73 2.20 4.45
N HIS A 85 0.85 1.08 3.77
CA HIS A 85 0.30 0.84 2.45
C HIS A 85 0.05 -0.66 2.31
N PHE A 86 -1.18 -1.06 2.09
CA PHE A 86 -1.58 -2.46 2.01
C PHE A 86 -2.68 -2.67 0.99
N ARG A 87 -2.79 -3.91 0.54
CA ARG A 87 -3.80 -4.38 -0.39
C ARG A 87 -4.81 -5.26 0.33
N LEU A 88 -6.07 -5.02 0.06
CA LEU A 88 -7.21 -5.84 0.43
C LEU A 88 -7.66 -6.64 -0.79
N GLU A 89 -7.99 -7.91 -0.62
CA GLU A 89 -8.59 -8.76 -1.65
C GLU A 89 -9.81 -9.48 -1.07
N GLY A 90 -10.78 -9.82 -1.91
CA GLY A 90 -12.03 -10.45 -1.49
C GLY A 90 -13.02 -9.47 -0.85
N VAL A 91 -12.91 -8.15 -1.12
CA VAL A 91 -13.72 -7.12 -0.45
C VAL A 91 -14.93 -6.63 -1.24
N LYS A 92 -15.11 -7.07 -2.47
CA LYS A 92 -16.24 -6.68 -3.30
C LYS A 92 -17.58 -6.95 -2.61
N GLY A 93 -18.43 -5.94 -2.54
CA GLY A 93 -19.75 -6.05 -1.94
C GLY A 93 -19.75 -6.11 -0.41
N LYS A 94 -18.64 -5.78 0.24
CA LYS A 94 -18.50 -5.78 1.70
C LYS A 94 -18.30 -4.37 2.24
N LEU A 95 -18.85 -4.10 3.42
CA LEU A 95 -18.57 -2.91 4.20
C LEU A 95 -17.39 -3.21 5.13
N MET A 96 -16.27 -2.56 4.87
CA MET A 96 -15.03 -2.77 5.60
C MET A 96 -14.83 -1.67 6.65
N PHE A 97 -14.49 -2.06 7.88
CA PHE A 97 -14.01 -1.17 8.94
C PHE A 97 -12.53 -1.47 9.20
N LEU A 98 -11.68 -0.49 8.97
CA LEU A 98 -10.23 -0.61 9.11
C LEU A 98 -9.77 0.36 10.19
N ARG A 99 -9.37 -0.16 11.33
CA ARG A 99 -8.85 0.62 12.46
C ARG A 99 -7.33 0.53 12.49
N ILE A 100 -6.64 1.69 12.39
CA ILE A 100 -5.18 1.79 12.35
C ILE A 100 -4.68 2.69 13.50
N PRO A 101 -4.68 2.21 14.75
CA PRO A 101 -4.61 3.03 15.96
C PRO A 101 -3.23 3.62 16.25
N ASN A 102 -2.17 3.11 15.64
CA ASN A 102 -0.81 3.58 15.87
C ASN A 102 -0.31 4.57 14.80
N THR A 103 -1.23 5.25 14.14
CA THR A 103 -0.93 6.30 13.16
C THR A 103 -1.63 7.60 13.55
N GLU A 104 -1.22 8.69 12.92
CA GLU A 104 -1.90 9.99 13.02
C GLU A 104 -2.85 10.22 11.84
N MET A 105 -3.38 9.12 11.31
CA MET A 105 -4.23 9.14 10.12
C MET A 105 -5.52 9.93 10.37
N VAL A 106 -5.81 10.86 9.46
CA VAL A 106 -7.10 11.59 9.45
C VAL A 106 -7.94 11.12 8.28
N ARG A 107 -7.41 11.22 7.06
CA ARG A 107 -8.09 10.83 5.82
C ARG A 107 -7.06 10.19 4.88
N PRO A 108 -6.91 8.86 4.89
CA PRO A 108 -5.98 8.16 4.02
C PRO A 108 -6.49 8.12 2.56
N PHE A 109 -5.75 7.43 1.73
CA PHE A 109 -6.05 7.23 0.32
C PHE A 109 -6.40 5.77 0.05
N TYR A 110 -7.19 5.54 -1.00
CA TYR A 110 -7.45 4.21 -1.54
C TYR A 110 -7.37 4.22 -3.07
N SER A 111 -7.11 3.06 -3.64
CA SER A 111 -7.06 2.84 -5.08
C SER A 111 -7.63 1.47 -5.42
N TYR A 112 -8.19 1.31 -6.62
CA TYR A 112 -8.67 0.02 -7.13
C TYR A 112 -7.65 -0.65 -8.07
N ASP A 113 -6.69 0.09 -8.59
CA ASP A 113 -5.66 -0.37 -9.54
C ASP A 113 -4.22 -0.27 -8.99
N GLY A 114 -4.03 0.48 -7.89
CA GLY A 114 -2.72 0.74 -7.31
C GLY A 114 -1.98 1.92 -7.94
N GLU A 115 -2.60 2.59 -8.90
CA GLU A 115 -2.02 3.72 -9.65
C GLU A 115 -2.78 5.01 -9.39
N GLU A 116 -4.09 5.02 -9.59
CA GLU A 116 -4.95 6.17 -9.33
C GLU A 116 -5.53 6.11 -7.92
N TYR A 117 -5.16 7.08 -7.09
CA TYR A 117 -5.57 7.14 -5.69
C TYR A 117 -6.60 8.23 -5.45
N LEU A 118 -7.67 7.84 -4.79
CA LEU A 118 -8.72 8.71 -4.27
C LEU A 118 -8.57 8.86 -2.76
N ARG A 119 -8.96 10.00 -2.23
CA ARG A 119 -8.98 10.21 -0.80
C ARG A 119 -10.29 9.72 -0.20
N PHE A 120 -10.26 9.03 0.93
CA PHE A 120 -11.48 8.71 1.67
C PHE A 120 -12.27 9.98 1.98
N ASP A 121 -13.59 9.93 1.88
CA ASP A 121 -14.43 11.04 2.27
C ASP A 121 -14.40 11.27 3.78
N ALA A 122 -14.67 12.51 4.21
CA ALA A 122 -14.69 12.82 5.62
C ALA A 122 -15.72 11.99 6.39
N GLY A 123 -16.86 11.69 5.75
CA GLY A 123 -17.89 10.82 6.30
C GLY A 123 -17.53 9.34 6.35
N GLU A 124 -16.45 8.92 5.73
CA GLU A 124 -15.93 7.55 5.77
C GLU A 124 -14.80 7.39 6.80
N CYS A 125 -14.52 8.44 7.56
CA CYS A 125 -13.45 8.48 8.56
C CYS A 125 -14.01 8.81 9.94
N SER A 126 -13.55 8.11 10.96
CA SER A 126 -13.91 8.37 12.36
C SER A 126 -12.72 8.23 13.30
N LEU A 127 -12.85 8.83 14.49
CA LEU A 127 -11.89 8.62 15.57
C LEU A 127 -12.26 7.37 16.40
N PRO A 128 -11.29 6.65 16.93
CA PRO A 128 -9.84 6.79 16.70
C PRO A 128 -9.39 6.08 15.42
N GLN A 129 -8.79 6.80 14.49
CA GLN A 129 -8.09 6.33 13.28
C GLN A 129 -8.77 5.14 12.59
N THR A 130 -10.07 5.26 12.33
CA THR A 130 -10.88 4.24 11.66
C THR A 130 -11.41 4.78 10.35
N VAL A 131 -11.28 4.00 9.29
CA VAL A 131 -11.97 4.24 8.02
C VAL A 131 -12.97 3.14 7.76
N TYR A 132 -14.08 3.49 7.13
CA TYR A 132 -15.08 2.51 6.70
C TYR A 132 -15.60 2.86 5.32
N LYS A 133 -15.72 1.83 4.49
CA LYS A 133 -16.20 1.99 3.12
C LYS A 133 -16.79 0.68 2.60
N TYR A 134 -17.86 0.82 1.82
CA TYR A 134 -18.39 -0.26 1.00
C TYR A 134 -17.62 -0.28 -0.31
N PHE A 135 -16.95 -1.41 -0.59
CA PHE A 135 -16.13 -1.53 -1.79
C PHE A 135 -16.88 -2.21 -2.93
N LEU A 136 -16.76 -1.61 -4.13
CA LEU A 136 -17.38 -2.11 -5.37
C LEU A 136 -16.45 -3.06 -6.14
N HIS A 137 -15.15 -3.04 -5.86
CA HIS A 137 -14.14 -3.85 -6.49
C HIS A 137 -13.56 -4.86 -5.50
N ASP A 138 -13.05 -5.96 -6.01
CA ASP A 138 -12.52 -7.05 -5.19
C ASP A 138 -11.15 -6.72 -4.58
N THR A 139 -10.32 -6.01 -5.33
CA THR A 139 -8.99 -5.55 -4.89
C THR A 139 -9.02 -4.06 -4.58
N VAL A 140 -8.45 -3.68 -3.44
CA VAL A 140 -8.34 -2.29 -3.00
C VAL A 140 -6.99 -2.08 -2.31
N TYR A 141 -6.29 -1.05 -2.71
CA TYR A 141 -5.10 -0.55 -2.02
C TYR A 141 -5.50 0.56 -1.07
N VAL A 142 -4.90 0.58 0.13
CA VAL A 142 -5.14 1.63 1.13
C VAL A 142 -3.80 2.15 1.62
N ALA A 143 -3.59 3.46 1.53
CA ALA A 143 -2.33 4.11 1.84
C ALA A 143 -2.51 5.32 2.77
N TYR A 144 -1.51 5.58 3.62
CA TYR A 144 -1.47 6.74 4.52
C TYR A 144 -1.51 8.06 3.75
N PHE A 145 -0.62 8.21 2.76
CA PHE A 145 -0.58 9.28 1.77
C PHE A 145 -0.49 8.68 0.37
N LEU A 146 -0.60 9.54 -0.65
CA LEU A 146 -0.35 9.16 -2.05
C LEU A 146 1.03 8.51 -2.17
N PRO A 147 1.12 7.23 -2.53
CA PRO A 147 2.39 6.52 -2.57
C PRO A 147 3.33 7.10 -3.63
N TYR A 148 4.62 7.15 -3.29
CA TYR A 148 5.69 7.50 -4.22
C TYR A 148 6.70 6.34 -4.20
N SER A 149 6.72 5.51 -5.24
CA SER A 149 7.50 4.29 -5.28
C SER A 149 8.98 4.52 -5.60
N HIS A 150 9.84 3.58 -5.21
CA HIS A 150 11.24 3.59 -5.63
C HIS A 150 11.38 3.41 -7.16
N ALA A 151 10.50 2.60 -7.76
CA ALA A 151 10.47 2.41 -9.22
C ALA A 151 10.17 3.72 -9.95
N ARG A 152 9.18 4.50 -9.47
CA ARG A 152 8.87 5.84 -10.00
C ARG A 152 10.06 6.78 -9.86
N HIS A 153 10.65 6.85 -8.67
CA HIS A 153 11.82 7.70 -8.44
C HIS A 153 12.96 7.37 -9.41
N LYS A 154 13.24 6.08 -9.58
CA LYS A 154 14.28 5.63 -10.51
C LYS A 154 13.97 6.04 -11.95
N ALA A 155 12.75 5.84 -12.42
CA ALA A 155 12.32 6.22 -13.77
C ALA A 155 12.48 7.72 -14.00
N LYS A 156 12.03 8.56 -13.06
CA LYS A 156 12.20 10.03 -13.13
C LYS A 156 13.67 10.45 -13.10
N ALA A 157 14.48 9.84 -12.24
CA ALA A 157 15.91 10.13 -12.20
C ALA A 157 16.63 9.75 -13.49
N ASP A 158 16.24 8.64 -14.15
CA ASP A 158 16.74 8.24 -15.44
C ASP A 158 16.29 9.22 -16.55
N GLU A 159 15.04 9.69 -16.51
CA GLU A 159 14.50 10.71 -17.42
C GLU A 159 15.29 12.04 -17.29
N TRP A 160 15.40 12.57 -16.07
CA TRP A 160 16.12 13.84 -15.82
C TRP A 160 17.59 13.77 -16.20
N ALA A 161 18.24 12.61 -16.03
CA ALA A 161 19.64 12.42 -16.40
C ALA A 161 19.91 12.52 -17.92
N CYS A 162 18.85 12.52 -18.76
CA CYS A 162 18.99 12.78 -20.20
C CYS A 162 19.22 14.27 -20.50
N SER A 163 18.94 15.19 -19.56
CA SER A 163 19.20 16.61 -19.71
C SER A 163 20.70 16.92 -19.58
N PRO A 164 21.29 17.78 -20.45
CA PRO A 164 22.69 18.21 -20.33
C PRO A 164 22.94 19.06 -19.07
N PHE A 165 21.88 19.54 -18.42
CA PHE A 165 21.96 20.31 -17.18
C PHE A 165 21.94 19.45 -15.93
N VAL A 166 21.72 18.11 -16.07
CA VAL A 166 21.58 17.20 -14.94
C VAL A 166 22.75 16.23 -14.88
N ARG A 167 23.41 16.19 -13.75
CA ARG A 167 24.44 15.19 -13.44
C ARG A 167 24.00 14.38 -12.25
N ARG A 168 24.12 13.04 -12.38
CA ARG A 168 23.77 12.08 -11.35
C ARG A 168 25.00 11.59 -10.62
N GLN A 169 24.97 11.56 -9.30
CA GLN A 169 26.07 11.09 -8.47
C GLN A 169 25.56 10.20 -7.34
N ARG A 170 26.16 9.02 -7.18
CA ARG A 170 25.88 8.18 -6.00
C ARG A 170 26.63 8.75 -4.79
N ILE A 171 25.90 9.09 -3.72
CA ILE A 171 26.47 9.62 -2.49
C ILE A 171 26.47 8.61 -1.34
N GLY A 172 25.82 7.46 -1.50
CA GLY A 172 25.78 6.42 -0.47
C GLY A 172 24.97 5.21 -0.87
N ARG A 173 24.67 4.38 0.13
CA ARG A 173 23.79 3.23 0.03
C ARG A 173 22.86 3.19 1.23
N SER A 174 21.62 2.74 1.03
CA SER A 174 20.67 2.45 2.11
C SER A 174 21.09 1.21 2.91
N GLY A 175 20.42 0.95 4.02
CA GLY A 175 20.62 -0.26 4.81
C GLY A 175 20.36 -1.57 4.04
N GLU A 176 19.57 -1.52 2.97
CA GLU A 176 19.32 -2.64 2.05
C GLU A 176 20.25 -2.63 0.83
N GLY A 177 21.27 -1.78 0.82
CA GLY A 177 22.27 -1.70 -0.24
C GLY A 177 21.84 -0.94 -1.50
N ARG A 178 20.63 -0.37 -1.54
CA ARG A 178 20.17 0.45 -2.67
C ARG A 178 20.98 1.74 -2.77
N PRO A 179 21.30 2.23 -3.99
CA PRO A 179 22.04 3.48 -4.14
C PRO A 179 21.22 4.65 -3.60
N ILE A 180 21.89 5.55 -2.88
CA ILE A 180 21.39 6.89 -2.56
C ILE A 180 22.04 7.83 -3.55
N GLU A 181 21.22 8.51 -4.34
CA GLU A 181 21.67 9.33 -5.45
C GLU A 181 21.38 10.80 -5.21
N MET A 182 22.27 11.63 -5.70
CA MET A 182 22.14 13.08 -5.75
C MET A 182 22.07 13.50 -7.21
N LEU A 183 21.09 14.32 -7.55
CA LEU A 183 21.01 15.04 -8.83
C LEU A 183 21.62 16.41 -8.64
N ILE A 184 22.53 16.78 -9.55
CA ILE A 184 23.14 18.11 -9.59
C ILE A 184 22.60 18.80 -10.85
N LEU A 185 21.74 19.79 -10.64
CA LEU A 185 21.15 20.60 -11.71
C LEU A 185 21.96 21.87 -11.85
N THR A 186 22.63 22.03 -13.00
CA THR A 186 23.54 23.16 -13.20
C THR A 186 23.87 23.35 -14.67
N ASP A 187 24.05 24.59 -15.10
CA ASP A 187 24.68 24.91 -16.37
C ASP A 187 26.21 24.79 -16.23
N ALA A 188 26.80 23.81 -16.89
CA ALA A 188 28.25 23.55 -16.84
C ALA A 188 29.10 24.62 -17.54
N THR A 189 28.48 25.47 -18.36
CA THR A 189 29.20 26.58 -19.05
C THR A 189 29.46 27.77 -18.15
N VAL A 190 28.71 27.89 -17.03
CA VAL A 190 28.88 28.94 -16.04
C VAL A 190 29.91 28.51 -14.99
N PRO A 191 30.94 29.30 -14.69
CA PRO A 191 31.92 28.99 -13.64
C PRO A 191 31.26 28.80 -12.26
N ASP A 192 31.72 27.82 -11.49
CA ASP A 192 31.16 27.52 -10.16
C ASP A 192 31.31 28.68 -9.16
N SER A 193 32.31 29.55 -9.34
CA SER A 193 32.51 30.75 -8.52
C SER A 193 31.40 31.78 -8.68
N LEU A 194 30.64 31.71 -9.78
CA LEU A 194 29.51 32.61 -10.07
C LEU A 194 28.16 32.01 -9.69
N LYS A 195 28.15 30.77 -9.22
CA LYS A 195 26.92 30.05 -8.88
C LYS A 195 26.59 30.13 -7.39
N ARG A 196 25.30 30.24 -7.09
CA ARG A 196 24.79 29.96 -5.76
C ARG A 196 24.45 28.49 -5.67
N ARG A 197 24.69 27.88 -4.51
CA ARG A 197 24.38 26.48 -4.27
C ARG A 197 23.16 26.37 -3.36
N VAL A 198 22.21 25.55 -3.77
CA VAL A 198 21.01 25.22 -2.98
C VAL A 198 21.02 23.72 -2.77
N TRP A 199 20.87 23.28 -1.53
CA TRP A 199 20.71 21.87 -1.17
C TRP A 199 19.27 21.61 -0.85
N ILE A 200 18.65 20.65 -1.57
CA ILE A 200 17.26 20.24 -1.36
C ILE A 200 17.26 18.73 -1.14
N HIS A 201 16.53 18.28 -0.14
CA HIS A 201 16.25 16.88 0.07
C HIS A 201 14.80 16.72 0.49
N SER A 202 14.24 15.52 0.23
CA SER A 202 12.87 15.20 0.58
C SER A 202 12.76 13.79 1.15
N ARG A 203 11.63 13.50 1.79
CA ARG A 203 11.27 12.19 2.29
C ARG A 203 12.33 11.60 3.23
N VAL A 204 12.78 12.39 4.18
CA VAL A 204 13.68 11.93 5.25
C VAL A 204 13.00 10.83 6.08
N HIS A 205 11.69 10.95 6.31
CA HIS A 205 10.88 9.92 6.93
C HIS A 205 9.98 9.24 5.87
N THR A 206 9.70 7.96 6.08
CA THR A 206 8.92 7.14 5.13
C THR A 206 7.51 7.67 4.84
N SER A 207 6.88 8.28 5.86
CA SER A 207 5.52 8.84 5.75
C SER A 207 5.43 10.15 4.96
N GLU A 208 6.56 10.80 4.66
CA GLU A 208 6.60 12.11 3.98
C GLU A 208 6.56 11.98 2.45
N ALA A 209 5.77 11.03 1.93
CA ALA A 209 5.60 10.82 0.49
C ALA A 209 5.20 12.09 -0.29
N PRO A 210 4.36 13.02 0.25
CA PRO A 210 4.04 14.26 -0.44
C PRO A 210 5.25 15.11 -0.81
N ALA A 211 6.31 15.09 0.02
CA ALA A 211 7.53 15.84 -0.27
C ALA A 211 8.28 15.33 -1.52
N ALA A 212 8.20 14.03 -1.81
CA ALA A 212 8.79 13.46 -3.02
C ALA A 212 8.03 13.89 -4.28
N TRP A 213 6.69 13.92 -4.23
CA TRP A 213 5.86 14.44 -5.32
C TRP A 213 6.12 15.91 -5.60
N TYR A 214 6.28 16.72 -4.53
CA TYR A 214 6.59 18.12 -4.66
C TYR A 214 7.96 18.35 -5.31
N LEU A 215 8.98 17.58 -4.87
CA LEU A 215 10.32 17.68 -5.44
C LEU A 215 10.36 17.25 -6.91
N GLU A 216 9.62 16.17 -7.27
CA GLU A 216 9.48 15.74 -8.66
C GLU A 216 8.92 16.88 -9.52
N ALA A 217 7.78 17.44 -9.13
CA ALA A 217 7.15 18.53 -9.88
C ALA A 217 8.07 19.77 -9.99
N MET A 218 8.83 20.07 -8.95
CA MET A 218 9.79 21.18 -8.97
C MET A 218 10.93 20.93 -9.96
N ILE A 219 11.44 19.70 -10.07
CA ILE A 219 12.53 19.36 -11.01
C ILE A 219 11.99 19.35 -12.44
N ASP A 220 10.76 18.89 -12.66
CA ASP A 220 10.13 18.88 -14.00
C ASP A 220 9.95 20.30 -14.58
N GLU A 221 9.87 21.33 -13.72
CA GLU A 221 9.72 22.74 -14.12
C GLU A 221 11.06 23.49 -14.30
N LEU A 222 12.19 22.90 -13.88
CA LEU A 222 13.53 23.47 -14.01
C LEU A 222 14.21 23.10 -15.31
#